data_6659c0a43024dd02ebfccf00cc7dd97d
#
_entry.id   6659c0a43024dd02ebfccf00cc7dd97d
#
_cell.length_a   1.000
_cell.length_b   1.000
_cell.length_c   1.000
_cell.angle_alpha   90.00
_cell.angle_beta   90.00
_cell.angle_gamma   90.00
#
_symmetry.space_group_name_H-M   'P 1'
#
loop_
_entity.id
_entity.type
_entity.pdbx_description
1 polymer ?
#
loop_
_entity_poly.entity_id
_entity_poly.type
_entity_poly.pdbx_seq_one_letter_code
_entity_poly.pdbx_strand_id
1 'polypeptide(L)'
;MMKRTLLIASALLLLGSSRVSAESKIVNNGNGTATVICSQGLLGPEKWDKQVKPIDKKGYITIFDGKSLGGWRGYGKNHIPSKWEVTPDGCLSFKGKEAAKDEEGGDLIFAHKFKNFELTLQWKVDKGSNSGILYLAQEVIKPDGSKVEPIYISAPEYQVLDNQNHPDAKLGKDHNRQSASLYDMIPAKPQNSKPYGEWNEAKIRVQNGTVSHYQNGVLVVQYKLWTPEWTKMLQASKFSEAKWPVAFYLLDNCGGANHEGYIGLQDHGDRVWYRNIKVKEL
;
A
#
# COMPACT_ATOMS: atom_id res chain seq x y z
N MET A 1 3.61 -21.57 34.31
CA MET A 1 3.75 -21.18 32.88
C MET A 1 2.55 -20.33 32.43
N MET A 2 2.25 -19.24 33.14
CA MET A 2 1.04 -18.42 32.89
C MET A 2 1.24 -16.97 33.39
N LYS A 3 2.19 -16.23 32.81
CA LYS A 3 2.38 -14.79 33.16
C LYS A 3 2.85 -13.88 31.99
N ARG A 4 2.89 -14.38 30.74
CA ARG A 4 3.32 -13.55 29.59
C ARG A 4 2.21 -13.04 28.67
N THR A 5 0.99 -13.55 28.80
CA THR A 5 -0.14 -13.19 27.91
C THR A 5 -0.89 -11.93 28.37
N LEU A 6 -0.69 -11.47 29.58
CA LEU A 6 -1.46 -10.33 30.13
C LEU A 6 -0.87 -8.94 29.84
N LEU A 7 0.38 -8.84 29.37
CA LEU A 7 1.04 -7.54 29.14
C LEU A 7 0.76 -6.94 27.77
N ILE A 8 0.33 -7.73 26.78
CA ILE A 8 0.04 -7.23 25.42
C ILE A 8 -1.36 -6.61 25.35
N ALA A 9 -2.32 -7.12 26.13
CA ALA A 9 -3.69 -6.59 26.16
C ALA A 9 -3.78 -5.20 26.83
N SER A 10 -2.88 -4.87 27.74
CA SER A 10 -2.95 -3.60 28.49
C SER A 10 -2.38 -2.39 27.73
N ALA A 11 -1.50 -2.61 26.76
CA ALA A 11 -0.93 -1.50 25.97
C ALA A 11 -1.85 -1.05 24.82
N LEU A 12 -2.80 -1.89 24.41
CA LEU A 12 -3.74 -1.54 23.33
C LEU A 12 -4.99 -0.77 23.81
N LEU A 13 -5.27 -0.77 25.11
CA LEU A 13 -6.45 -0.06 25.69
C LEU A 13 -6.25 1.45 25.84
N LEU A 14 -5.06 1.99 25.62
CA LEU A 14 -4.77 3.43 25.69
C LEU A 14 -4.91 4.19 24.38
N LEU A 15 -5.25 3.52 23.27
CA LEU A 15 -5.50 4.17 21.97
C LEU A 15 -6.95 4.64 21.79
N GLY A 16 -7.76 4.59 22.82
CA GLY A 16 -9.17 5.00 22.80
C GLY A 16 -9.42 6.48 23.10
N SER A 17 -8.55 7.41 22.76
CA SER A 17 -8.96 8.80 22.64
C SER A 17 -9.62 8.99 21.28
N SER A 18 -10.93 9.05 21.25
CA SER A 18 -11.75 9.48 20.13
C SER A 18 -11.33 10.88 19.65
N ARG A 19 -10.22 10.94 18.89
CA ARG A 19 -10.02 12.06 17.99
C ARG A 19 -11.04 11.86 16.88
N VAL A 20 -12.02 12.73 16.79
CA VAL A 20 -12.88 12.84 15.62
C VAL A 20 -11.95 12.99 14.43
N SER A 21 -11.70 11.89 13.70
CA SER A 21 -11.01 11.95 12.43
C SER A 21 -11.89 12.82 11.54
N ALA A 22 -11.36 13.89 11.00
CA ALA A 22 -12.04 14.57 9.90
C ALA A 22 -12.29 13.48 8.86
N GLU A 23 -13.56 13.19 8.56
CA GLU A 23 -13.93 12.14 7.61
C GLU A 23 -13.18 12.40 6.32
N SER A 24 -12.35 11.45 5.91
CA SER A 24 -11.72 11.48 4.60
C SER A 24 -12.84 11.40 3.57
N LYS A 25 -13.08 12.51 2.86
CA LYS A 25 -14.23 12.65 1.97
C LYS A 25 -13.77 13.02 0.57
N ILE A 26 -14.29 12.30 -0.41
CA ILE A 26 -14.16 12.67 -1.81
C ILE A 26 -15.47 13.32 -2.27
N VAL A 27 -15.36 14.48 -2.91
CA VAL A 27 -16.51 15.20 -3.45
C VAL A 27 -16.32 15.39 -4.95
N ASN A 28 -17.21 14.82 -5.75
CA ASN A 28 -17.25 15.09 -7.19
C ASN A 28 -17.79 16.51 -7.42
N ASN A 29 -17.00 17.37 -8.06
CA ASN A 29 -17.34 18.78 -8.29
C ASN A 29 -18.25 19.00 -9.51
N GLY A 30 -18.57 17.95 -10.28
CA GLY A 30 -19.47 18.03 -11.46
C GLY A 30 -18.82 18.61 -12.72
N ASN A 31 -17.59 19.10 -12.65
CA ASN A 31 -16.86 19.77 -13.75
C ASN A 31 -15.67 18.97 -14.27
N GLY A 32 -15.67 17.63 -14.09
CA GLY A 32 -14.53 16.78 -14.45
C GLY A 32 -13.42 16.76 -13.43
N THR A 33 -13.68 17.31 -12.22
CA THR A 33 -12.74 17.25 -11.09
C THR A 33 -13.41 16.71 -9.84
N ALA A 34 -12.60 16.19 -8.90
CA ALA A 34 -13.02 15.82 -7.56
C ALA A 34 -12.13 16.51 -6.51
N THR A 35 -12.72 16.90 -5.39
CA THR A 35 -11.99 17.38 -4.22
C THR A 35 -11.70 16.20 -3.30
N VAL A 36 -10.43 15.99 -2.96
CA VAL A 36 -9.96 14.94 -2.05
C VAL A 36 -9.33 15.59 -0.83
N ILE A 37 -9.72 15.15 0.35
CA ILE A 37 -9.14 15.60 1.62
C ILE A 37 -7.98 14.68 1.98
N CYS A 38 -6.78 15.23 2.09
CA CYS A 38 -5.53 14.50 2.35
C CYS A 38 -4.93 14.89 3.71
N SER A 39 -4.48 13.88 4.48
CA SER A 39 -3.79 14.12 5.77
C SER A 39 -2.33 14.48 5.54
N GLN A 40 -1.80 15.41 6.33
CA GLN A 40 -0.40 15.85 6.25
C GLN A 40 0.55 15.10 7.22
N GLY A 41 0.11 13.99 7.81
CA GLY A 41 0.94 13.10 8.62
C GLY A 41 0.51 12.97 10.08
N LEU A 42 1.06 11.96 10.78
CA LEU A 42 0.72 11.62 12.17
C LEU A 42 1.67 12.25 13.20
N LEU A 43 2.90 12.55 12.81
CA LEU A 43 3.91 13.10 13.73
C LEU A 43 3.87 14.63 13.71
N GLY A 44 2.96 15.20 14.48
CA GLY A 44 2.74 16.64 14.58
C GLY A 44 1.25 16.99 14.64
N PRO A 45 0.88 18.28 14.66
CA PRO A 45 -0.52 18.67 14.57
C PRO A 45 -1.08 18.20 13.23
N GLU A 46 -2.15 17.40 13.29
CA GLU A 46 -2.82 16.90 12.11
C GLU A 46 -3.34 18.07 11.27
N LYS A 47 -2.77 18.20 10.08
CA LYS A 47 -3.20 19.19 9.10
C LYS A 47 -3.84 18.45 7.94
N TRP A 48 -4.92 19.01 7.42
CA TRP A 48 -5.64 18.49 6.27
C TRP A 48 -5.49 19.42 5.09
N ASP A 49 -5.24 18.88 3.93
CA ASP A 49 -5.10 19.61 2.68
C ASP A 49 -6.15 19.16 1.67
N LYS A 50 -6.68 20.12 0.92
CA LYS A 50 -7.64 19.88 -0.16
C LYS A 50 -6.89 19.75 -1.46
N GLN A 51 -7.00 18.59 -2.08
CA GLN A 51 -6.47 18.35 -3.42
C GLN A 51 -7.61 18.31 -4.43
N VAL A 52 -7.50 19.09 -5.51
CA VAL A 52 -8.41 19.01 -6.64
C VAL A 52 -7.78 18.14 -7.70
N LYS A 53 -8.43 17.04 -8.05
CA LYS A 53 -7.91 16.01 -8.95
C LYS A 53 -8.86 15.79 -10.13
N PRO A 54 -8.36 15.48 -11.33
CA PRO A 54 -9.21 15.07 -12.45
C PRO A 54 -10.00 13.81 -12.12
N ILE A 55 -11.26 13.77 -12.50
CA ILE A 55 -12.14 12.59 -12.45
C ILE A 55 -12.69 12.29 -13.84
N ASP A 56 -12.62 11.05 -14.29
CA ASP A 56 -13.14 10.63 -15.57
C ASP A 56 -14.64 10.25 -15.50
N LYS A 57 -15.25 10.03 -16.67
CA LYS A 57 -16.69 9.67 -16.79
C LYS A 57 -17.04 8.33 -16.13
N LYS A 58 -16.05 7.47 -15.84
CA LYS A 58 -16.23 6.20 -15.13
C LYS A 58 -16.08 6.36 -13.61
N GLY A 59 -15.78 7.57 -13.12
CA GLY A 59 -15.59 7.90 -11.72
C GLY A 59 -14.18 7.63 -11.18
N TYR A 60 -13.19 7.40 -12.04
CA TYR A 60 -11.81 7.29 -11.61
C TYR A 60 -11.18 8.67 -11.42
N ILE A 61 -10.63 8.88 -10.23
CA ILE A 61 -9.87 10.06 -9.85
C ILE A 61 -8.40 9.78 -10.18
N THR A 62 -7.78 10.68 -10.93
CA THR A 62 -6.34 10.61 -11.23
C THR A 62 -5.55 11.12 -10.03
N ILE A 63 -4.98 10.23 -9.23
CA ILE A 63 -4.21 10.57 -8.04
C ILE A 63 -2.72 10.82 -8.33
N PHE A 64 -2.24 10.41 -9.51
CA PHE A 64 -0.96 10.84 -10.08
C PHE A 64 -1.12 11.08 -11.58
N ASP A 65 -0.81 12.31 -12.00
CA ASP A 65 -1.03 12.83 -13.36
C ASP A 65 0.25 12.95 -14.21
N GLY A 66 1.37 12.45 -13.69
CA GLY A 66 2.68 12.58 -14.33
C GLY A 66 3.37 13.93 -14.10
N LYS A 67 2.80 14.83 -13.30
CA LYS A 67 3.32 16.19 -13.09
C LYS A 67 3.53 16.54 -11.63
N SER A 68 2.63 16.10 -10.76
CA SER A 68 2.57 16.55 -9.38
C SER A 68 2.35 15.42 -8.40
N LEU A 69 3.03 15.48 -7.26
CA LEU A 69 2.83 14.62 -6.09
C LEU A 69 1.87 15.23 -5.05
N GLY A 70 1.04 16.20 -5.44
CA GLY A 70 0.01 16.75 -4.56
C GLY A 70 -0.92 15.63 -4.04
N GLY A 71 -1.10 15.57 -2.72
CA GLY A 71 -1.83 14.51 -2.02
C GLY A 71 -0.98 13.28 -1.67
N TRP A 72 0.27 13.20 -2.12
CA TRP A 72 1.22 12.16 -1.72
C TRP A 72 2.15 12.66 -0.61
N ARG A 73 2.59 11.75 0.24
CA ARG A 73 3.64 11.97 1.26
C ARG A 73 4.32 10.67 1.64
N GLY A 74 5.43 10.74 2.32
CA GLY A 74 6.05 9.57 2.92
C GLY A 74 5.15 8.95 4.00
N TYR A 75 5.16 7.63 4.07
CA TYR A 75 4.51 6.88 5.14
C TYR A 75 5.17 7.22 6.49
N GLY A 76 4.37 7.63 7.48
CA GLY A 76 4.87 8.13 8.76
C GLY A 76 5.58 9.49 8.70
N LYS A 77 5.47 10.22 7.58
CA LYS A 77 6.13 11.51 7.35
C LYS A 77 5.12 12.57 6.92
N ASN A 78 5.53 13.83 6.99
CA ASN A 78 4.77 15.00 6.53
C ASN A 78 5.33 15.62 5.24
N HIS A 79 6.26 14.93 4.59
CA HIS A 79 6.93 15.35 3.36
C HIS A 79 7.15 14.13 2.44
N ILE A 80 7.57 14.37 1.22
CA ILE A 80 7.91 13.32 0.25
C ILE A 80 9.39 12.97 0.43
N PRO A 81 9.75 11.68 0.64
CA PRO A 81 11.14 11.26 0.68
C PRO A 81 11.83 11.55 -0.65
N SER A 82 13.05 12.11 -0.62
CA SER A 82 13.75 12.65 -1.80
C SER A 82 14.19 11.60 -2.82
N LYS A 83 14.18 10.31 -2.45
CA LYS A 83 14.38 9.21 -3.41
C LYS A 83 13.19 8.99 -4.37
N TRP A 84 12.03 9.58 -4.07
CA TRP A 84 10.90 9.61 -4.99
C TRP A 84 10.95 10.84 -5.87
N GLU A 85 10.78 10.65 -7.17
CA GLU A 85 10.84 11.73 -8.16
C GLU A 85 9.74 11.60 -9.21
N VAL A 86 9.39 12.70 -9.83
CA VAL A 86 8.62 12.71 -11.10
C VAL A 86 9.64 12.85 -12.22
N THR A 87 9.72 11.83 -13.06
CA THR A 87 10.66 11.81 -14.17
C THR A 87 10.22 12.74 -15.32
N PRO A 88 11.13 13.19 -16.21
CA PRO A 88 10.77 14.06 -17.33
C PRO A 88 9.71 13.49 -18.28
N ASP A 89 9.62 12.15 -18.39
CA ASP A 89 8.61 11.43 -19.17
C ASP A 89 7.29 11.18 -18.39
N GLY A 90 7.13 11.80 -17.22
CA GLY A 90 5.89 11.79 -16.44
C GLY A 90 5.64 10.51 -15.64
N CYS A 91 6.67 9.82 -15.23
CA CYS A 91 6.55 8.68 -14.31
C CYS A 91 6.85 9.08 -12.86
N LEU A 92 6.18 8.47 -11.91
CA LEU A 92 6.60 8.45 -10.51
C LEU A 92 7.64 7.35 -10.35
N SER A 93 8.84 7.69 -9.93
CA SER A 93 9.94 6.75 -9.81
C SER A 93 10.59 6.79 -8.44
N PHE A 94 10.93 5.61 -7.93
CA PHE A 94 11.86 5.47 -6.81
C PHE A 94 13.27 5.21 -7.37
N LYS A 95 14.24 6.04 -6.98
CA LYS A 95 15.61 6.01 -7.54
C LYS A 95 16.43 4.78 -7.15
N GLY A 96 16.04 4.10 -6.07
CA GLY A 96 16.75 2.91 -5.58
C GLY A 96 18.22 3.21 -5.27
N LYS A 97 19.09 2.37 -5.80
CA LYS A 97 20.55 2.44 -5.62
C LYS A 97 21.21 3.60 -6.38
N GLU A 98 20.51 4.21 -7.32
CA GLU A 98 20.99 5.37 -8.08
C GLU A 98 20.86 6.70 -7.31
N ALA A 99 20.14 6.68 -6.19
CA ALA A 99 19.98 7.84 -5.32
C ALA A 99 21.31 8.25 -4.68
N ALA A 100 21.50 9.54 -4.46
CA ALA A 100 22.62 10.05 -3.68
C ALA A 100 22.54 9.54 -2.22
N LYS A 101 23.69 9.48 -1.54
CA LYS A 101 23.78 8.90 -0.18
C LYS A 101 22.98 9.67 0.87
N ASP A 102 22.79 10.97 0.66
CA ASP A 102 22.07 11.89 1.51
C ASP A 102 20.56 11.98 1.18
N GLU A 103 20.11 11.31 0.10
CA GLU A 103 18.70 11.26 -0.24
C GLU A 103 17.94 10.33 0.68
N GLU A 104 16.80 10.82 1.17
CA GLU A 104 15.93 10.11 2.10
C GLU A 104 15.07 9.08 1.38
N GLY A 105 15.04 7.85 1.90
CA GLY A 105 14.13 6.80 1.49
C GLY A 105 12.85 6.73 2.34
N GLY A 106 12.03 5.75 2.02
CA GLY A 106 10.79 5.42 2.71
C GLY A 106 9.62 5.20 1.76
N ASP A 107 8.64 4.46 2.23
CA ASP A 107 7.43 4.18 1.46
C ASP A 107 6.64 5.46 1.19
N LEU A 108 5.97 5.51 0.04
CA LEU A 108 5.14 6.64 -0.36
C LEU A 108 3.66 6.26 -0.23
N ILE A 109 2.83 7.14 0.31
CA ILE A 109 1.38 6.93 0.38
C ILE A 109 0.62 8.07 -0.29
N PHE A 110 -0.54 7.73 -0.89
CA PHE A 110 -1.57 8.73 -1.18
C PHE A 110 -2.32 9.00 0.12
N ALA A 111 -2.28 10.23 0.62
CA ALA A 111 -2.62 10.59 1.98
C ALA A 111 -4.14 10.70 2.25
N HIS A 112 -4.92 9.85 1.59
CA HIS A 112 -6.36 9.66 1.76
C HIS A 112 -6.65 8.19 2.02
N LYS A 113 -7.54 7.88 2.97
CA LYS A 113 -7.93 6.51 3.29
C LYS A 113 -9.10 6.05 2.43
N PHE A 114 -9.01 4.84 1.91
CA PHE A 114 -10.05 4.20 1.11
C PHE A 114 -10.57 2.94 1.81
N LYS A 115 -11.87 2.71 1.71
CA LYS A 115 -12.55 1.51 2.24
C LYS A 115 -12.88 0.52 1.13
N ASN A 116 -13.78 0.91 0.24
CA ASN A 116 -14.14 0.17 -0.96
C ASN A 116 -13.65 0.95 -2.17
N PHE A 117 -12.80 0.34 -2.96
CA PHE A 117 -12.18 1.05 -4.08
C PHE A 117 -11.70 0.11 -5.18
N GLU A 118 -11.46 0.70 -6.34
CA GLU A 118 -10.72 0.09 -7.43
C GLU A 118 -9.54 1.00 -7.78
N LEU A 119 -8.33 0.50 -7.58
CA LEU A 119 -7.07 1.14 -7.96
C LEU A 119 -6.60 0.58 -9.28
N THR A 120 -6.17 1.44 -10.20
CA THR A 120 -5.50 1.06 -11.44
C THR A 120 -4.21 1.84 -11.60
N LEU A 121 -3.16 1.19 -12.06
CA LEU A 121 -1.89 1.82 -12.38
C LEU A 121 -1.08 0.95 -13.34
N GLN A 122 -0.01 1.53 -13.89
CA GLN A 122 1.01 0.78 -14.59
C GLN A 122 2.32 0.84 -13.80
N TRP A 123 3.04 -0.27 -13.77
CA TRP A 123 4.34 -0.38 -13.12
C TRP A 123 5.39 -0.99 -14.03
N LYS A 124 6.63 -0.61 -13.81
CA LYS A 124 7.81 -1.14 -14.49
C LYS A 124 8.95 -1.22 -13.48
N VAL A 125 9.72 -2.28 -13.52
CA VAL A 125 10.89 -2.50 -12.67
C VAL A 125 12.16 -2.60 -13.51
N ASP A 126 13.30 -2.30 -12.92
CA ASP A 126 14.60 -2.61 -13.50
C ASP A 126 14.98 -4.07 -13.24
N LYS A 127 16.06 -4.54 -13.87
CA LYS A 127 16.55 -5.91 -13.70
C LYS A 127 16.84 -6.23 -12.24
N GLY A 128 16.21 -7.28 -11.74
CA GLY A 128 16.37 -7.75 -10.35
C GLY A 128 15.79 -6.81 -9.31
N SER A 129 14.85 -5.92 -9.70
CA SER A 129 14.23 -4.97 -8.77
C SER A 129 12.95 -5.51 -8.12
N ASN A 130 12.66 -4.95 -6.93
CA ASN A 130 11.53 -5.27 -6.08
C ASN A 130 10.86 -4.00 -5.57
N SER A 131 9.55 -4.03 -5.44
CA SER A 131 8.69 -3.05 -4.83
C SER A 131 7.35 -3.72 -4.49
N GLY A 132 6.34 -2.95 -4.05
CA GLY A 132 5.00 -3.44 -3.74
C GLY A 132 3.95 -2.34 -3.83
N ILE A 133 2.71 -2.73 -4.11
CA ILE A 133 1.54 -1.84 -3.98
C ILE A 133 0.79 -2.31 -2.73
N LEU A 134 0.78 -1.45 -1.71
CA LEU A 134 0.17 -1.72 -0.42
C LEU A 134 -1.19 -1.04 -0.35
N TYR A 135 -2.15 -1.66 0.29
CA TYR A 135 -3.50 -1.11 0.41
C TYR A 135 -4.10 -1.39 1.78
N LEU A 136 -5.06 -0.56 2.18
CA LEU A 136 -5.61 -0.54 3.54
C LEU A 136 -4.54 -0.32 4.62
N ALA A 137 -3.44 0.35 4.27
CA ALA A 137 -2.33 0.61 5.18
C ALA A 137 -2.72 1.53 6.33
N GLN A 138 -2.17 1.26 7.50
CA GLN A 138 -2.37 2.03 8.71
C GLN A 138 -1.04 2.59 9.19
N GLU A 139 -1.01 3.86 9.55
CA GLU A 139 0.13 4.43 10.27
C GLU A 139 -0.04 4.14 11.76
N VAL A 140 0.66 3.13 12.26
CA VAL A 140 0.61 2.72 13.66
C VAL A 140 1.90 3.15 14.35
N ILE A 141 1.77 4.04 15.34
CA ILE A 141 2.92 4.51 16.12
C ILE A 141 3.39 3.38 17.02
N LYS A 142 4.71 3.13 17.04
CA LYS A 142 5.32 2.16 17.95
C LYS A 142 5.05 2.50 19.41
N PRO A 143 5.02 1.52 20.32
CA PRO A 143 4.76 1.75 21.74
C PRO A 143 5.69 2.76 22.40
N ASP A 144 6.93 2.90 21.91
CA ASP A 144 7.91 3.88 22.40
C ASP A 144 7.71 5.29 21.85
N GLY A 145 6.73 5.50 20.93
CA GLY A 145 6.42 6.77 20.31
C GLY A 145 7.44 7.26 19.27
N SER A 146 8.50 6.51 19.00
CA SER A 146 9.64 6.98 18.21
C SER A 146 9.39 7.01 16.70
N LYS A 147 8.64 6.06 16.18
CA LYS A 147 8.39 5.83 14.74
C LYS A 147 7.06 5.13 14.52
N VAL A 148 6.60 5.11 13.27
CA VAL A 148 5.51 4.22 12.85
C VAL A 148 6.05 2.80 12.60
N GLU A 149 5.18 1.81 12.75
CA GLU A 149 5.47 0.44 12.32
C GLU A 149 5.65 0.39 10.80
N PRO A 150 6.46 -0.54 10.24
CA PRO A 150 6.62 -0.66 8.79
C PRO A 150 5.28 -0.86 8.07
N ILE A 151 5.10 -0.23 6.91
CA ILE A 151 3.83 -0.29 6.16
C ILE A 151 3.42 -1.73 5.81
N TYR A 152 4.37 -2.58 5.44
CA TYR A 152 4.13 -3.96 4.97
C TYR A 152 3.67 -4.93 6.07
N ILE A 153 3.66 -4.50 7.36
CA ILE A 153 3.06 -5.29 8.43
C ILE A 153 1.65 -4.80 8.81
N SER A 154 1.18 -3.70 8.22
CA SER A 154 -0.16 -3.18 8.44
C SER A 154 -1.06 -3.24 7.21
N ALA A 155 -0.51 -3.66 6.07
CA ALA A 155 -1.17 -3.62 4.77
C ALA A 155 -0.97 -4.91 3.98
N PRO A 156 -2.01 -5.49 3.37
CA PRO A 156 -1.83 -6.49 2.32
C PRO A 156 -1.05 -5.90 1.15
N GLU A 157 -0.26 -6.73 0.47
CA GLU A 157 0.63 -6.31 -0.59
C GLU A 157 0.34 -7.03 -1.90
N TYR A 158 0.14 -6.25 -2.97
CA TYR A 158 0.26 -6.70 -4.35
C TYR A 158 1.73 -6.60 -4.73
N GLN A 159 2.41 -7.73 -4.91
CA GLN A 159 3.84 -7.78 -5.19
C GLN A 159 4.19 -7.17 -6.54
N VAL A 160 5.24 -6.35 -6.58
CA VAL A 160 5.85 -5.76 -7.80
C VAL A 160 7.30 -6.19 -7.87
N LEU A 161 7.63 -7.08 -8.83
CA LEU A 161 8.90 -7.79 -8.83
C LEU A 161 9.33 -8.19 -10.24
N ASP A 162 10.66 -8.19 -10.48
CA ASP A 162 11.25 -8.95 -11.59
C ASP A 162 11.27 -10.44 -11.23
N ASN A 163 10.29 -11.18 -11.73
CA ASN A 163 10.14 -12.61 -11.42
C ASN A 163 11.31 -13.48 -11.86
N GLN A 164 12.09 -13.04 -12.84
CA GLN A 164 13.19 -13.84 -13.41
C GLN A 164 14.49 -13.66 -12.62
N ASN A 165 14.79 -12.42 -12.20
CA ASN A 165 16.12 -12.08 -11.70
C ASN A 165 16.14 -11.77 -10.20
N HIS A 166 15.02 -11.36 -9.58
CA HIS A 166 15.02 -11.08 -8.15
C HIS A 166 14.98 -12.37 -7.32
N PRO A 167 15.85 -12.52 -6.28
CA PRO A 167 15.93 -13.75 -5.49
C PRO A 167 14.61 -14.10 -4.77
N ASP A 168 13.86 -13.11 -4.31
CA ASP A 168 12.61 -13.35 -3.56
C ASP A 168 11.54 -14.07 -4.39
N ALA A 169 11.55 -13.94 -5.72
CA ALA A 169 10.65 -14.67 -6.61
C ALA A 169 10.76 -16.20 -6.51
N LYS A 170 11.91 -16.69 -6.02
CA LYS A 170 12.21 -18.12 -5.84
C LYS A 170 11.95 -18.60 -4.42
N LEU A 171 11.63 -17.68 -3.52
CA LEU A 171 11.32 -17.97 -2.12
C LEU A 171 9.80 -18.12 -1.92
N GLY A 172 9.43 -18.46 -0.67
CA GLY A 172 8.03 -18.68 -0.32
C GLY A 172 7.53 -20.06 -0.76
N LYS A 173 6.21 -20.18 -0.94
CA LYS A 173 5.54 -21.43 -1.32
C LYS A 173 4.76 -21.20 -2.62
N ASP A 174 4.88 -22.15 -3.55
CA ASP A 174 4.12 -22.14 -4.81
C ASP A 174 4.24 -20.82 -5.60
N HIS A 175 5.40 -20.14 -5.54
CA HIS A 175 5.66 -18.84 -6.17
C HIS A 175 4.82 -17.68 -5.61
N ASN A 176 4.37 -17.74 -4.36
CA ASN A 176 3.53 -16.72 -3.74
C ASN A 176 4.24 -15.40 -3.41
N ARG A 177 5.49 -15.25 -3.89
CA ARG A 177 6.25 -13.98 -3.84
C ARG A 177 6.56 -13.40 -5.21
N GLN A 178 5.99 -13.97 -6.28
CA GLN A 178 6.07 -13.38 -7.61
C GLN A 178 5.08 -12.22 -7.77
N SER A 179 5.28 -11.41 -8.81
CA SER A 179 4.46 -10.22 -9.09
C SER A 179 2.96 -10.56 -9.11
N ALA A 180 2.14 -9.60 -8.66
CA ALA A 180 0.69 -9.69 -8.49
C ALA A 180 0.19 -10.69 -7.44
N SER A 181 1.06 -11.50 -6.82
CA SER A 181 0.67 -12.33 -5.68
C SER A 181 0.19 -11.47 -4.51
N LEU A 182 -0.70 -12.01 -3.69
CA LEU A 182 -0.79 -11.56 -2.31
C LEU A 182 0.46 -12.07 -1.60
N TYR A 183 1.39 -11.15 -1.35
CA TYR A 183 2.77 -11.46 -0.93
C TYR A 183 2.82 -12.46 0.23
N ASP A 184 3.62 -13.53 0.05
CA ASP A 184 3.85 -14.65 0.98
C ASP A 184 2.60 -15.48 1.34
N MET A 185 1.43 -15.22 0.71
CA MET A 185 0.17 -15.90 1.02
C MET A 185 -0.44 -16.60 -0.20
N ILE A 186 -0.85 -15.87 -1.24
CA ILE A 186 -1.54 -16.43 -2.42
C ILE A 186 -0.74 -16.14 -3.68
N PRO A 187 -0.31 -17.16 -4.44
CA PRO A 187 0.37 -16.96 -5.71
C PRO A 187 -0.57 -16.40 -6.78
N ALA A 188 -0.07 -15.49 -7.63
CA ALA A 188 -0.78 -15.05 -8.82
C ALA A 188 -0.90 -16.19 -9.84
N LYS A 189 -2.12 -16.53 -10.22
CA LYS A 189 -2.41 -17.58 -11.23
C LYS A 189 -3.52 -17.12 -12.18
N PRO A 190 -3.26 -17.11 -13.52
CA PRO A 190 -1.98 -17.40 -14.16
C PRO A 190 -0.94 -16.30 -13.88
N GLN A 191 0.35 -16.64 -13.87
CA GLN A 191 1.41 -15.66 -13.86
C GLN A 191 1.61 -15.12 -15.27
N ASN A 192 1.36 -13.83 -15.50
CA ASN A 192 1.39 -13.19 -16.80
C ASN A 192 2.15 -11.86 -16.81
N SER A 193 3.10 -11.68 -15.86
CA SER A 193 3.95 -10.50 -15.86
C SER A 193 4.83 -10.45 -17.10
N LYS A 194 5.02 -9.24 -17.60
CA LYS A 194 6.04 -8.95 -18.61
C LYS A 194 7.40 -8.81 -17.93
N PRO A 195 8.50 -9.03 -18.66
CA PRO A 195 9.86 -8.88 -18.14
C PRO A 195 10.17 -7.48 -17.58
N TYR A 196 11.30 -7.37 -16.85
CA TYR A 196 11.84 -6.06 -16.46
C TYR A 196 12.01 -5.14 -17.68
N GLY A 197 11.89 -3.83 -17.47
CA GLY A 197 11.92 -2.83 -18.56
C GLY A 197 10.60 -2.66 -19.30
N GLU A 198 9.63 -3.57 -19.12
CA GLU A 198 8.31 -3.48 -19.74
C GLU A 198 7.23 -3.03 -18.76
N TRP A 199 6.23 -2.32 -19.28
CA TRP A 199 5.08 -1.87 -18.48
C TRP A 199 4.08 -2.98 -18.26
N ASN A 200 3.78 -3.26 -17.00
CA ASN A 200 2.70 -4.11 -16.54
C ASN A 200 1.53 -3.26 -16.04
N GLU A 201 0.32 -3.76 -16.18
CA GLU A 201 -0.89 -3.16 -15.63
C GLU A 201 -1.29 -3.89 -14.33
N ALA A 202 -1.52 -3.14 -13.27
CA ALA A 202 -2.11 -3.62 -12.04
C ALA A 202 -3.50 -3.00 -11.84
N LYS A 203 -4.46 -3.85 -11.42
CA LYS A 203 -5.70 -3.39 -10.84
C LYS A 203 -5.96 -4.15 -9.54
N ILE A 204 -6.28 -3.40 -8.49
CA ILE A 204 -6.65 -3.91 -7.18
C ILE A 204 -8.07 -3.45 -6.89
N ARG A 205 -8.98 -4.37 -6.65
CA ARG A 205 -10.35 -4.08 -6.25
C ARG A 205 -10.60 -4.58 -4.85
N VAL A 206 -11.03 -3.70 -3.98
CA VAL A 206 -11.48 -4.01 -2.61
C VAL A 206 -12.94 -3.61 -2.49
N GLN A 207 -13.82 -4.57 -2.20
CA GLN A 207 -15.24 -4.31 -2.02
C GLN A 207 -15.83 -5.25 -0.96
N ASN A 208 -16.31 -4.67 0.13
CA ASN A 208 -16.91 -5.41 1.24
C ASN A 208 -16.03 -6.59 1.73
N GLY A 209 -14.73 -6.33 1.86
CA GLY A 209 -13.72 -7.31 2.26
C GLY A 209 -13.26 -8.26 1.17
N THR A 210 -13.95 -8.35 0.03
CA THR A 210 -13.45 -9.12 -1.12
C THR A 210 -12.38 -8.32 -1.82
N VAL A 211 -11.19 -8.92 -1.97
CA VAL A 211 -10.05 -8.36 -2.68
C VAL A 211 -9.78 -9.16 -3.94
N SER A 212 -9.53 -8.46 -5.02
CA SER A 212 -9.15 -9.06 -6.31
C SER A 212 -7.93 -8.34 -6.88
N HIS A 213 -6.89 -9.10 -7.24
CA HIS A 213 -5.74 -8.61 -8.00
C HIS A 213 -5.89 -8.99 -9.46
N TYR A 214 -5.68 -8.01 -10.32
CA TYR A 214 -5.59 -8.23 -11.76
C TYR A 214 -4.20 -7.81 -12.23
N GLN A 215 -3.61 -8.61 -13.10
CA GLN A 215 -2.36 -8.30 -13.78
C GLN A 215 -2.56 -8.40 -15.28
N ASN A 216 -2.21 -7.35 -16.01
CA ASN A 216 -2.35 -7.28 -17.47
C ASN A 216 -3.76 -7.70 -17.95
N GLY A 217 -4.81 -7.20 -17.25
CA GLY A 217 -6.21 -7.44 -17.57
C GLY A 217 -6.80 -8.75 -17.03
N VAL A 218 -5.98 -9.66 -16.49
CA VAL A 218 -6.41 -11.00 -16.02
C VAL A 218 -6.56 -11.00 -14.49
N LEU A 219 -7.66 -11.54 -13.96
CA LEU A 219 -7.82 -11.84 -12.53
C LEU A 219 -6.86 -12.95 -12.14
N VAL A 220 -5.94 -12.68 -11.21
CA VAL A 220 -4.87 -13.61 -10.83
C VAL A 220 -4.88 -14.00 -9.35
N VAL A 221 -5.51 -13.19 -8.48
CA VAL A 221 -5.71 -13.49 -7.05
C VAL A 221 -7.10 -12.99 -6.64
N GLN A 222 -7.80 -13.76 -5.83
CA GLN A 222 -9.01 -13.32 -5.14
C GLN A 222 -9.09 -13.94 -3.75
N TYR A 223 -9.48 -13.15 -2.75
CA TYR A 223 -9.63 -13.59 -1.37
C TYR A 223 -10.57 -12.68 -0.59
N LYS A 224 -10.88 -13.05 0.65
CA LYS A 224 -11.74 -12.25 1.52
C LYS A 224 -11.04 -11.94 2.83
N LEU A 225 -10.91 -10.65 3.13
CA LEU A 225 -10.38 -10.13 4.39
C LEU A 225 -11.33 -10.37 5.56
N TRP A 226 -10.80 -10.34 6.77
CA TRP A 226 -11.55 -10.37 8.04
C TRP A 226 -12.43 -11.60 8.19
N THR A 227 -11.95 -12.74 7.68
CA THR A 227 -12.62 -14.06 7.79
C THR A 227 -11.71 -15.06 8.48
N PRO A 228 -12.23 -16.17 9.01
CA PRO A 228 -11.39 -17.24 9.56
C PRO A 228 -10.37 -17.77 8.56
N GLU A 229 -10.68 -17.79 7.27
CA GLU A 229 -9.78 -18.21 6.19
C GLU A 229 -8.62 -17.20 6.04
N TRP A 230 -8.89 -15.90 6.16
CA TRP A 230 -7.86 -14.85 6.18
C TRP A 230 -6.89 -15.06 7.34
N THR A 231 -7.40 -15.19 8.56
CA THR A 231 -6.59 -15.45 9.77
C THR A 231 -5.75 -16.72 9.61
N LYS A 232 -6.35 -17.80 9.04
CA LYS A 232 -5.63 -19.05 8.77
C LYS A 232 -4.48 -18.88 7.76
N MET A 233 -4.68 -18.07 6.71
CA MET A 233 -3.60 -17.76 5.75
C MET A 233 -2.46 -16.98 6.39
N LEU A 234 -2.77 -15.99 7.24
CA LEU A 234 -1.77 -15.25 7.99
C LEU A 234 -0.95 -16.18 8.90
N GLN A 235 -1.61 -17.10 9.61
CA GLN A 235 -0.93 -18.09 10.47
C GLN A 235 0.02 -19.02 9.68
N ALA A 236 -0.28 -19.28 8.41
CA ALA A 236 0.55 -20.12 7.54
C ALA A 236 1.72 -19.36 6.86
N SER A 237 1.76 -18.03 6.98
CA SER A 237 2.75 -17.15 6.34
C SER A 237 3.92 -16.78 7.25
N LYS A 238 4.83 -15.94 6.75
CA LYS A 238 5.88 -15.32 7.58
C LYS A 238 5.33 -14.38 8.65
N PHE A 239 4.09 -13.90 8.47
CA PHE A 239 3.40 -12.99 9.38
C PHE A 239 2.60 -13.72 10.46
N SER A 240 2.82 -15.02 10.69
CA SER A 240 2.13 -15.76 11.73
C SER A 240 2.37 -15.18 13.12
N GLU A 241 1.38 -15.29 14.00
CA GLU A 241 1.46 -14.81 15.38
C GLU A 241 2.70 -15.32 16.12
N ALA A 242 3.07 -16.60 15.91
CA ALA A 242 4.23 -17.20 16.52
C ALA A 242 5.57 -16.60 16.06
N LYS A 243 5.65 -16.12 14.81
CA LYS A 243 6.87 -15.54 14.23
C LYS A 243 6.92 -14.02 14.41
N TRP A 244 5.79 -13.35 14.20
CA TRP A 244 5.71 -11.89 14.21
C TRP A 244 4.35 -11.39 14.74
N PRO A 245 4.16 -11.39 16.08
CA PRO A 245 2.85 -11.07 16.70
C PRO A 245 2.25 -9.73 16.27
N VAL A 246 3.08 -8.67 16.17
CA VAL A 246 2.62 -7.33 15.78
C VAL A 246 2.11 -7.33 14.33
N ALA A 247 2.86 -7.93 13.41
CA ALA A 247 2.46 -8.04 12.01
C ALA A 247 1.18 -8.87 11.85
N PHE A 248 1.08 -9.98 12.57
CA PHE A 248 -0.13 -10.80 12.59
C PHE A 248 -1.35 -9.98 13.00
N TYR A 249 -1.27 -9.31 14.14
CA TYR A 249 -2.39 -8.50 14.66
C TYR A 249 -2.80 -7.38 13.69
N LEU A 250 -1.82 -6.63 13.16
CA LEU A 250 -2.09 -5.51 12.28
C LEU A 250 -2.69 -5.95 10.93
N LEU A 251 -2.19 -7.05 10.35
CA LEU A 251 -2.70 -7.60 9.09
C LEU A 251 -4.07 -8.28 9.27
N ASP A 252 -4.28 -8.99 10.40
CA ASP A 252 -5.58 -9.59 10.68
C ASP A 252 -6.68 -8.53 10.81
N ASN A 253 -6.30 -7.33 11.30
CA ASN A 253 -7.15 -6.16 11.43
C ASN A 253 -6.81 -5.06 10.41
N CYS A 254 -6.34 -5.41 9.20
CA CYS A 254 -5.94 -4.40 8.22
C CYS A 254 -7.08 -3.42 7.91
N GLY A 255 -6.73 -2.14 7.76
CA GLY A 255 -7.71 -1.05 7.68
C GLY A 255 -8.30 -0.61 9.03
N GLY A 256 -7.92 -1.25 10.15
CA GLY A 256 -8.39 -0.91 11.50
C GLY A 256 -9.89 -1.05 11.68
N ALA A 257 -10.42 -0.38 12.70
CA ALA A 257 -11.85 -0.49 13.09
C ALA A 257 -12.83 -0.06 11.98
N ASN A 258 -12.40 0.84 11.08
CA ASN A 258 -13.24 1.33 9.99
C ASN A 258 -13.10 0.52 8.71
N HIS A 259 -12.14 -0.42 8.64
CA HIS A 259 -11.77 -1.15 7.43
C HIS A 259 -11.39 -0.21 6.27
N GLU A 260 -10.64 0.85 6.58
CA GLU A 260 -10.16 1.84 5.62
C GLU A 260 -8.67 2.10 5.82
N GLY A 261 -7.94 2.42 4.76
CA GLY A 261 -6.52 2.69 4.88
C GLY A 261 -5.92 3.32 3.63
N TYR A 262 -4.65 3.67 3.73
CA TYR A 262 -3.90 4.30 2.66
C TYR A 262 -3.54 3.32 1.54
N ILE A 263 -3.39 3.85 0.33
CA ILE A 263 -2.71 3.20 -0.78
C ILE A 263 -1.25 3.63 -0.72
N GLY A 264 -0.33 2.66 -0.75
CA GLY A 264 1.10 2.87 -0.65
C GLY A 264 1.90 2.24 -1.79
N LEU A 265 3.08 2.81 -2.05
CA LEU A 265 4.10 2.29 -2.96
C LEU A 265 5.38 2.06 -2.15
N GLN A 266 5.92 0.85 -2.23
CA GLN A 266 6.99 0.40 -1.37
C GLN A 266 8.37 0.89 -1.85
N ASP A 267 9.17 1.39 -0.90
CA ASP A 267 10.63 1.49 -1.00
C ASP A 267 11.24 0.14 -0.59
N HIS A 268 11.66 -0.67 -1.55
CA HIS A 268 12.44 -1.88 -1.30
C HIS A 268 13.94 -1.69 -1.59
N GLY A 269 14.37 -0.46 -1.85
CA GLY A 269 15.75 -0.13 -2.17
C GLY A 269 16.12 -0.28 -3.65
N ASP A 270 15.20 -0.68 -4.51
CA ASP A 270 15.44 -0.94 -5.93
C ASP A 270 14.68 0.03 -6.83
N ARG A 271 15.14 0.22 -8.07
CA ARG A 271 14.55 1.12 -9.05
C ARG A 271 13.20 0.60 -9.55
N VAL A 272 12.17 1.45 -9.45
CA VAL A 272 10.81 1.17 -9.95
C VAL A 272 10.17 2.43 -10.51
N TRP A 273 9.25 2.25 -11.46
CA TRP A 273 8.45 3.32 -12.06
C TRP A 273 6.97 2.98 -12.01
N TYR A 274 6.16 4.01 -11.74
CA TYR A 274 4.71 3.95 -11.75
C TYR A 274 4.13 5.08 -12.61
N ARG A 275 3.00 4.84 -13.27
CA ARG A 275 2.28 5.87 -14.02
C ARG A 275 0.79 5.57 -14.10
N ASN A 276 0.00 6.55 -14.56
CA ASN A 276 -1.45 6.40 -14.77
C ASN A 276 -2.17 5.91 -13.51
N ILE A 277 -1.80 6.46 -12.33
CA ILE A 277 -2.36 6.00 -11.06
C ILE A 277 -3.73 6.65 -10.87
N LYS A 278 -4.76 5.81 -10.85
CA LYS A 278 -6.16 6.23 -10.69
C LYS A 278 -6.86 5.36 -9.66
N VAL A 279 -7.77 5.97 -8.93
CA VAL A 279 -8.61 5.28 -7.94
C VAL A 279 -10.06 5.67 -8.12
N LYS A 280 -10.95 4.73 -7.87
CA LYS A 280 -12.40 4.94 -7.84
C LYS A 280 -12.94 4.37 -6.54
N GLU A 281 -13.74 5.14 -5.79
CA GLU A 281 -14.54 4.62 -4.69
C GLU A 281 -15.72 3.79 -5.22
N LEU A 282 -16.10 2.72 -4.47
CA LEU A 282 -17.13 1.74 -4.85
C LEU A 282 -18.28 1.73 -3.86
#